data_1ec5b4c8a4af214217a45a1a30a0746a
#
_entry.id   1ec5b4c8a4af214217a45a1a30a0746a
#
_cell.length_a   1.000
_cell.length_b   1.000
_cell.length_c   1.000
_cell.angle_alpha   90.00
_cell.angle_beta   90.00
_cell.angle_gamma   90.00
#
_symmetry.space_group_name_H-M   'P 1'
#
loop_
_entity.id
_entity.type
_entity.pdbx_description
1 polymer ?
#
loop_
_entity_poly.entity_id
_entity_poly.type
_entity_poly.pdbx_seq_one_letter_code
_entity_poly.pdbx_strand_id
1 'polypeptide(L)'
;MATSDWVLLAYRLPREPSTPRITLWRKLRRLGAVQLVDGLVALPADPKTIEAFEWLAEEVVEAGGEAWTWRGQPGSKAQEQSLLERMTGSIVEEYMALLADARASKAEVTRRTVERLRRELHKIEARDHVAPKEREQARRAIERLVAAVDAAEAKETAR
;
A
#
# COMPACT_ATOMS: atom_id res chain seq x y z
N MET A 1 2.06 16.80 -19.94
CA MET A 1 2.68 15.72 -19.17
C MET A 1 2.53 14.42 -19.94
N ALA A 2 3.61 13.70 -20.12
CA ALA A 2 3.54 12.36 -20.66
C ALA A 2 2.72 11.48 -19.71
N THR A 3 1.86 10.64 -20.26
CA THR A 3 1.16 9.60 -19.53
C THR A 3 2.18 8.65 -18.93
N SER A 4 2.06 8.34 -17.66
CA SER A 4 2.97 7.41 -16.98
C SER A 4 2.77 6.00 -17.52
N ASP A 5 3.85 5.24 -17.60
CA ASP A 5 3.75 3.82 -17.94
C ASP A 5 3.17 3.03 -16.77
N TRP A 6 2.32 2.08 -17.10
CA TRP A 6 1.69 1.15 -16.16
C TRP A 6 2.05 -0.29 -16.49
N VAL A 7 2.17 -1.11 -15.47
CA VAL A 7 2.20 -2.56 -15.61
C VAL A 7 0.84 -3.10 -15.21
N LEU A 8 0.33 -4.02 -16.01
CA LEU A 8 -0.97 -4.64 -15.81
C LEU A 8 -0.79 -6.14 -15.64
N LEU A 9 -1.62 -6.73 -14.80
CA LEU A 9 -1.77 -8.17 -14.65
C LEU A 9 -3.20 -8.54 -14.98
N ALA A 10 -3.39 -9.26 -16.09
CA ALA A 10 -4.64 -9.90 -16.46
C ALA A 10 -4.59 -11.35 -16.00
N TYR A 11 -5.55 -11.81 -15.21
CA TYR A 11 -5.52 -13.16 -14.65
C TYR A 11 -6.90 -13.77 -14.49
N ARG A 12 -6.90 -15.09 -14.50
CA ARG A 12 -8.06 -15.92 -14.16
C ARG A 12 -7.61 -17.10 -13.33
N LEU A 13 -8.23 -17.31 -12.19
CA LEU A 13 -8.02 -18.47 -11.33
C LEU A 13 -9.25 -19.38 -11.32
N PRO A 14 -9.08 -20.70 -11.16
CA PRO A 14 -10.20 -21.60 -10.90
C PRO A 14 -11.01 -21.15 -9.67
N ARG A 15 -12.32 -21.44 -9.69
CA ARG A 15 -13.18 -21.11 -8.54
C ARG A 15 -12.82 -21.93 -7.31
N GLU A 16 -12.42 -23.17 -7.50
CA GLU A 16 -12.01 -24.12 -6.47
C GLU A 16 -10.59 -24.64 -6.75
N PRO A 17 -9.75 -24.74 -5.74
CA PRO A 17 -9.94 -24.23 -4.37
C PRO A 17 -9.88 -22.69 -4.29
N SER A 18 -10.47 -22.10 -3.25
CA SER A 18 -10.51 -20.63 -3.08
C SER A 18 -9.20 -20.03 -2.54
N THR A 19 -8.33 -20.83 -1.94
CA THR A 19 -7.08 -20.38 -1.30
C THR A 19 -6.16 -19.60 -2.23
N PRO A 20 -5.87 -20.01 -3.48
CA PRO A 20 -5.03 -19.23 -4.38
C PRO A 20 -5.60 -17.82 -4.68
N ARG A 21 -6.92 -17.71 -4.82
CA ARG A 21 -7.60 -16.41 -5.05
C ARG A 21 -7.44 -15.46 -3.87
N ILE A 22 -7.62 -15.96 -2.65
CA ILE A 22 -7.47 -15.17 -1.42
C ILE A 22 -6.01 -14.74 -1.25
N THR A 23 -5.07 -15.64 -1.51
CA THR A 23 -3.63 -15.37 -1.42
C THR A 23 -3.21 -14.29 -2.41
N LEU A 24 -3.63 -14.41 -3.68
CA LEU A 24 -3.36 -13.43 -4.72
C LEU A 24 -3.95 -12.06 -4.35
N TRP A 25 -5.20 -12.01 -3.91
CA TRP A 25 -5.85 -10.77 -3.51
C TRP A 25 -5.09 -10.06 -2.38
N ARG A 26 -4.63 -10.79 -1.36
CA ARG A 26 -3.81 -10.23 -0.26
C ARG A 26 -2.50 -9.67 -0.76
N LYS A 27 -1.81 -10.36 -1.69
CA LYS A 27 -0.56 -9.89 -2.29
C LYS A 27 -0.76 -8.63 -3.12
N LEU A 28 -1.80 -8.59 -3.94
CA LEU A 28 -2.17 -7.41 -4.73
C LEU A 28 -2.48 -6.20 -3.84
N ARG A 29 -3.18 -6.40 -2.74
CA ARG A 29 -3.41 -5.33 -1.76
C ARG A 29 -2.12 -4.82 -1.11
N ARG A 30 -1.20 -5.70 -0.76
CA ARG A 30 0.11 -5.31 -0.20
C ARG A 30 0.95 -4.50 -1.18
N LEU A 31 0.81 -4.75 -2.47
CA LEU A 31 1.49 -4.00 -3.53
C LEU A 31 0.82 -2.64 -3.81
N GLY A 32 -0.39 -2.41 -3.32
CA GLY A 32 -1.16 -1.21 -3.64
C GLY A 32 -1.74 -1.22 -5.06
N ALA A 33 -1.94 -2.40 -5.64
CA ALA A 33 -2.49 -2.53 -6.99
C ALA A 33 -3.93 -2.01 -7.05
N VAL A 34 -4.25 -1.29 -8.13
CA VAL A 34 -5.60 -0.83 -8.42
C VAL A 34 -6.31 -1.82 -9.33
N GLN A 35 -7.52 -2.22 -8.96
CA GLN A 35 -8.35 -3.09 -9.79
C GLN A 35 -9.09 -2.24 -10.83
N LEU A 36 -8.93 -2.59 -12.11
CA LEU A 36 -9.66 -1.95 -13.21
C LEU A 36 -11.02 -2.59 -13.40
N VAL A 37 -11.00 -3.90 -13.58
CA VAL A 37 -12.15 -4.81 -13.68
C VAL A 37 -11.77 -6.14 -13.05
N ASP A 38 -12.71 -7.08 -12.94
CA ASP A 38 -12.42 -8.41 -12.41
C ASP A 38 -11.32 -9.09 -13.24
N GLY A 39 -10.28 -9.55 -12.56
CA GLY A 39 -9.14 -10.21 -13.20
C GLY A 39 -8.15 -9.27 -13.92
N LEU A 40 -8.27 -7.95 -13.75
CA LEU A 40 -7.33 -6.98 -14.33
C LEU A 40 -6.95 -5.93 -13.29
N VAL A 41 -5.68 -5.92 -12.94
CA VAL A 41 -5.08 -4.99 -11.97
C VAL A 41 -3.90 -4.24 -12.57
N ALA A 42 -3.60 -3.08 -12.02
CA ALA A 42 -2.53 -2.23 -12.52
C ALA A 42 -1.70 -1.61 -11.37
N LEU A 43 -0.45 -1.33 -11.68
CA LEU A 43 0.49 -0.55 -10.87
C LEU A 43 1.25 0.42 -11.77
N PRO A 44 1.71 1.57 -11.26
CA PRO A 44 2.72 2.35 -11.95
C PRO A 44 3.95 1.48 -12.24
N ALA A 45 4.45 1.53 -13.49
CA ALA A 45 5.55 0.68 -13.93
C ALA A 45 6.89 1.20 -13.41
N ASP A 46 7.55 0.40 -12.61
CA ASP A 46 8.96 0.52 -12.26
C ASP A 46 9.56 -0.91 -12.18
N PRO A 47 10.88 -1.08 -12.08
CA PRO A 47 11.48 -2.41 -12.04
C PRO A 47 10.91 -3.32 -10.96
N LYS A 48 10.56 -2.77 -9.80
CA LYS A 48 10.04 -3.51 -8.65
C LYS A 48 8.60 -3.97 -8.86
N THR A 49 7.74 -3.10 -9.39
CA THR A 49 6.33 -3.45 -9.66
C THR A 49 6.19 -4.40 -10.84
N ILE A 50 7.03 -4.26 -11.86
CA ILE A 50 7.09 -5.17 -13.00
C ILE A 50 7.47 -6.58 -12.53
N GLU A 51 8.57 -6.71 -11.79
CA GLU A 51 9.02 -7.98 -11.22
C GLU A 51 7.94 -8.62 -10.32
N ALA A 52 7.30 -7.82 -9.46
CA ALA A 52 6.24 -8.31 -8.60
C ALA A 52 5.06 -8.92 -9.39
N PHE A 53 4.65 -8.29 -10.48
CA PHE A 53 3.58 -8.83 -11.33
C PHE A 53 4.02 -10.06 -12.13
N GLU A 54 5.26 -10.13 -12.56
CA GLU A 54 5.81 -11.33 -13.20
C GLU A 54 5.76 -12.53 -12.23
N TRP A 55 6.19 -12.38 -10.99
CA TRP A 55 6.09 -13.41 -9.95
C TRP A 55 4.64 -13.83 -9.68
N LEU A 56 3.72 -12.87 -9.58
CA LEU A 56 2.30 -13.19 -9.36
C LEU A 56 1.68 -13.90 -10.56
N ALA A 57 2.09 -13.57 -11.79
CA ALA A 57 1.64 -14.28 -12.98
C ALA A 57 2.07 -15.75 -12.97
N GLU A 58 3.32 -16.04 -12.58
CA GLU A 58 3.81 -17.41 -12.41
C GLU A 58 3.01 -18.17 -11.34
N GLU A 59 2.75 -17.56 -10.18
CA GLU A 59 1.95 -18.17 -9.13
C GLU A 59 0.51 -18.50 -9.58
N VAL A 60 -0.09 -17.63 -10.38
CA VAL A 60 -1.43 -17.89 -10.96
C VAL A 60 -1.41 -19.10 -11.86
N VAL A 61 -0.40 -19.22 -12.73
CA VAL A 61 -0.24 -20.38 -13.63
C VAL A 61 0.01 -21.67 -12.84
N GLU A 62 0.87 -21.63 -11.84
CA GLU A 62 1.13 -22.77 -10.94
C GLU A 62 -0.12 -23.23 -10.19
N ALA A 63 -1.03 -22.30 -9.87
CA ALA A 63 -2.33 -22.61 -9.25
C ALA A 63 -3.39 -23.11 -10.24
N GLY A 64 -3.02 -23.35 -11.51
CA GLY A 64 -3.92 -23.86 -12.56
C GLY A 64 -4.73 -22.77 -13.26
N GLY A 65 -4.35 -21.51 -13.10
CA GLY A 65 -4.96 -20.36 -13.76
C GLY A 65 -4.24 -19.92 -15.03
N GLU A 66 -4.65 -18.79 -15.55
CA GLU A 66 -4.03 -18.11 -16.68
C GLU A 66 -3.67 -16.68 -16.26
N ALA A 67 -2.50 -16.21 -16.67
CA ALA A 67 -2.06 -14.85 -16.37
C ALA A 67 -1.21 -14.27 -17.49
N TRP A 68 -1.36 -12.98 -17.71
CA TRP A 68 -0.63 -12.19 -18.70
C TRP A 68 -0.20 -10.87 -18.08
N THR A 69 1.05 -10.51 -18.26
CA THR A 69 1.54 -9.18 -17.89
C THR A 69 1.61 -8.30 -19.13
N TRP A 70 1.22 -7.05 -18.98
CA TRP A 70 1.27 -6.05 -20.03
C TRP A 70 1.93 -4.79 -19.51
N ARG A 71 2.53 -4.04 -20.42
CA ARG A 71 3.01 -2.68 -20.14
C ARG A 71 2.32 -1.75 -21.12
N GLY A 72 1.87 -0.61 -20.64
CA GLY A 72 1.17 0.34 -21.49
C GLY A 72 0.74 1.58 -20.75
N GLN A 73 0.00 2.38 -21.45
CA GLN A 73 -0.55 3.64 -20.95
C GLN A 73 -2.07 3.60 -21.02
N PRO A 74 -2.78 4.27 -20.08
CA PRO A 74 -4.22 4.47 -20.20
C PRO A 74 -4.58 5.14 -21.54
N GLY A 75 -5.73 4.81 -22.08
CA GLY A 75 -6.18 5.31 -23.39
C GLY A 75 -6.47 6.82 -23.43
N SER A 76 -6.53 7.46 -22.25
CA SER A 76 -6.69 8.91 -22.12
C SER A 76 -6.19 9.41 -20.78
N LYS A 77 -5.91 10.73 -20.70
CA LYS A 77 -5.57 11.39 -19.42
C LYS A 77 -6.68 11.28 -18.37
N ALA A 78 -7.93 11.28 -18.80
CA ALA A 78 -9.07 11.11 -17.89
C ALA A 78 -9.10 9.72 -17.26
N GLN A 79 -8.74 8.67 -18.00
CA GLN A 79 -8.62 7.33 -17.45
C GLN A 79 -7.44 7.22 -16.47
N GLU A 80 -6.29 7.80 -16.80
CA GLU A 80 -5.15 7.85 -15.90
C GLU A 80 -5.50 8.58 -14.60
N GLN A 81 -6.13 9.73 -14.71
CA GLN A 81 -6.59 10.50 -13.55
C GLN A 81 -7.53 9.67 -12.65
N SER A 82 -8.47 8.94 -13.25
CA SER A 82 -9.38 8.06 -12.51
C SER A 82 -8.64 6.94 -11.76
N LEU A 83 -7.60 6.35 -12.36
CA LEU A 83 -6.77 5.36 -11.68
C LEU A 83 -6.01 5.96 -10.48
N LEU A 84 -5.40 7.12 -10.68
CA LEU A 84 -4.68 7.83 -9.62
C LEU A 84 -5.62 8.25 -8.48
N GLU A 85 -6.82 8.71 -8.78
CA GLU A 85 -7.83 9.06 -7.77
C GLU A 85 -8.27 7.86 -6.93
N ARG A 86 -8.47 6.69 -7.54
CA ARG A 86 -8.76 5.45 -6.82
C ARG A 86 -7.61 5.06 -5.87
N MET A 87 -6.38 5.09 -6.37
CA MET A 87 -5.19 4.80 -5.55
C MET A 87 -5.05 5.80 -4.41
N THR A 88 -5.20 7.08 -4.70
CA THR A 88 -5.09 8.17 -3.71
C THR A 88 -6.16 8.04 -2.64
N GLY A 89 -7.42 7.81 -3.03
CA GLY A 89 -8.53 7.67 -2.07
C GLY A 89 -8.27 6.55 -1.06
N SER A 90 -7.91 5.37 -1.54
CA SER A 90 -7.63 4.22 -0.69
C SER A 90 -6.47 4.46 0.27
N ILE A 91 -5.35 5.01 -0.21
CA ILE A 91 -4.17 5.22 0.62
C ILE A 91 -4.35 6.38 1.62
N VAL A 92 -5.08 7.42 1.25
CA VAL A 92 -5.43 8.53 2.17
C VAL A 92 -6.27 8.03 3.33
N GLU A 93 -7.25 7.17 3.09
CA GLU A 93 -8.06 6.56 4.17
C GLU A 93 -7.18 5.82 5.17
N GLU A 94 -6.19 5.07 4.70
CA GLU A 94 -5.25 4.35 5.57
C GLU A 94 -4.38 5.29 6.40
N TYR A 95 -3.84 6.35 5.81
CA TYR A 95 -3.09 7.38 6.55
C TYR A 95 -3.96 8.12 7.57
N MET A 96 -5.20 8.43 7.22
CA MET A 96 -6.14 9.08 8.13
C MET A 96 -6.49 8.19 9.33
N ALA A 97 -6.67 6.89 9.12
CA ALA A 97 -6.86 5.93 10.20
C ALA A 97 -5.64 5.85 11.13
N LEU A 98 -4.43 5.82 10.56
CA LEU A 98 -3.20 5.84 11.34
C LEU A 98 -3.03 7.14 12.14
N LEU A 99 -3.36 8.28 11.55
CA LEU A 99 -3.36 9.59 12.23
C LEU A 99 -4.34 9.61 13.41
N ALA A 100 -5.54 9.06 13.24
CA ALA A 100 -6.53 8.95 14.32
C ALA A 100 -6.02 8.07 15.46
N ASP A 101 -5.38 6.94 15.14
CA ASP A 101 -4.77 6.03 16.13
C ASP A 101 -3.61 6.72 16.88
N ALA A 102 -2.75 7.45 16.18
CA ALA A 102 -1.67 8.23 16.80
C ALA A 102 -2.22 9.32 17.75
N ARG A 103 -3.29 9.99 17.38
CA ARG A 103 -3.95 10.99 18.25
C ARG A 103 -4.56 10.36 19.49
N ALA A 104 -5.23 9.23 19.34
CA ALA A 104 -5.82 8.48 20.47
C ALA A 104 -4.76 7.98 21.45
N SER A 105 -3.57 7.64 20.96
CA SER A 105 -2.44 7.15 21.76
C SER A 105 -1.67 8.24 22.50
N LYS A 106 -1.95 9.51 22.25
CA LYS A 106 -1.18 10.65 22.79
C LYS A 106 -1.25 10.76 24.33
N ALA A 107 -2.37 10.37 24.93
CA ALA A 107 -2.57 10.49 26.38
C ALA A 107 -1.73 9.48 27.18
N GLU A 108 -1.54 8.27 26.63
CA GLU A 108 -0.77 7.18 27.25
C GLU A 108 0.20 6.55 26.24
N VAL A 109 1.15 7.35 25.78
CA VAL A 109 2.11 6.87 24.79
C VAL A 109 3.20 6.01 25.45
N THR A 110 3.44 4.83 24.90
CA THR A 110 4.49 3.91 25.30
C THR A 110 5.43 3.58 24.14
N ARG A 111 6.63 3.11 24.44
CA ARG A 111 7.58 2.61 23.42
C ARG A 111 6.92 1.57 22.50
N ARG A 112 6.18 0.64 23.08
CA ARG A 112 5.45 -0.39 22.33
C ARG A 112 4.41 0.19 21.37
N THR A 113 3.68 1.23 21.79
CA THR A 113 2.70 1.94 20.95
C THR A 113 3.38 2.59 19.76
N VAL A 114 4.49 3.30 19.99
CA VAL A 114 5.27 3.93 18.94
C VAL A 114 5.81 2.92 17.92
N GLU A 115 6.36 1.80 18.38
CA GLU A 115 6.84 0.74 17.50
C GLU A 115 5.74 0.12 16.65
N ARG A 116 4.55 -0.07 17.21
CA ARG A 116 3.38 -0.54 16.47
C ARG A 116 2.98 0.46 15.38
N LEU A 117 2.86 1.74 15.69
CA LEU A 117 2.51 2.79 14.74
C LEU A 117 3.56 2.94 13.62
N ARG A 118 4.85 2.81 13.95
CA ARG A 118 5.93 2.80 12.95
C ARG A 118 5.81 1.62 11.99
N ARG A 119 5.50 0.42 12.49
CA ARG A 119 5.29 -0.75 11.62
C ARG A 119 4.09 -0.57 10.70
N GLU A 120 2.99 -0.01 11.20
CA GLU A 120 1.82 0.30 10.37
C GLU A 120 2.12 1.37 9.31
N LEU A 121 2.82 2.44 9.69
CA LEU A 121 3.28 3.46 8.74
C LEU A 121 4.12 2.83 7.62
N HIS A 122 5.09 2.01 7.97
CA HIS A 122 5.94 1.34 6.99
C HIS A 122 5.15 0.45 6.02
N LYS A 123 4.14 -0.29 6.52
CA LYS A 123 3.25 -1.09 5.67
C LYS A 123 2.44 -0.23 4.70
N ILE A 124 1.92 0.91 5.14
CA ILE A 124 1.17 1.84 4.28
C ILE A 124 2.11 2.43 3.23
N GLU A 125 3.29 2.88 3.62
CA GLU A 125 4.29 3.45 2.70
C GLU A 125 4.75 2.46 1.64
N ALA A 126 4.84 1.17 1.96
CA ALA A 126 5.25 0.13 1.03
C ALA A 126 4.27 -0.06 -0.15
N ARG A 127 3.00 0.31 0.02
CA ARG A 127 1.96 0.26 -1.03
C ARG A 127 1.53 1.63 -1.54
N ASP A 128 2.18 2.69 -1.09
CA ASP A 128 1.88 4.07 -1.48
C ASP A 128 2.68 4.45 -2.73
N HIS A 129 1.99 4.58 -3.86
CA HIS A 129 2.56 4.99 -5.15
C HIS A 129 2.25 6.46 -5.50
N VAL A 130 1.53 7.18 -4.63
CA VAL A 130 1.04 8.54 -4.94
C VAL A 130 1.56 9.61 -3.98
N ALA A 131 2.13 9.21 -2.85
CA ALA A 131 2.72 10.08 -1.82
C ALA A 131 1.83 11.28 -1.46
N PRO A 132 0.59 11.07 -0.97
CA PRO A 132 -0.31 12.16 -0.62
C PRO A 132 0.24 12.95 0.59
N LYS A 133 -0.29 14.16 0.80
CA LYS A 133 0.12 15.02 1.94
C LYS A 133 -0.07 14.35 3.31
N GLU A 134 -1.03 13.45 3.43
CA GLU A 134 -1.33 12.68 4.63
C GLU A 134 -0.16 11.78 5.06
N ARG A 135 0.65 11.33 4.11
CA ARG A 135 1.90 10.58 4.38
C ARG A 135 2.84 11.37 5.29
N GLU A 136 3.12 12.60 4.95
CA GLU A 136 4.00 13.47 5.74
C GLU A 136 3.37 13.85 7.08
N GLN A 137 2.06 14.05 7.11
CA GLN A 137 1.33 14.29 8.35
C GLN A 137 1.43 13.10 9.31
N ALA A 138 1.30 11.87 8.80
CA ALA A 138 1.44 10.64 9.59
C ALA A 138 2.87 10.49 10.14
N ARG A 139 3.88 10.71 9.31
CA ARG A 139 5.28 10.69 9.74
C ARG A 139 5.54 11.64 10.90
N ARG A 140 5.15 12.90 10.75
CA ARG A 140 5.32 13.92 11.78
C ARG A 140 4.55 13.63 13.06
N ALA A 141 3.35 13.08 12.96
CA ALA A 141 2.58 12.68 14.13
C ALA A 141 3.29 11.60 14.94
N ILE A 142 3.84 10.58 14.29
CA ILE A 142 4.60 9.50 14.94
C ILE A 142 5.92 10.00 15.50
N GLU A 143 6.64 10.85 14.80
CA GLU A 143 7.88 11.47 15.30
C GLU A 143 7.65 12.26 16.60
N ARG A 144 6.54 12.98 16.69
CA ARG A 144 6.16 13.69 17.94
C ARG A 144 5.90 12.73 19.09
N LEU A 145 5.28 11.57 18.83
CA LEU A 145 5.08 10.54 19.86
C LEU A 145 6.41 9.90 20.30
N VAL A 146 7.33 9.69 19.36
CA VAL A 146 8.69 9.22 19.68
C VAL A 146 9.38 10.19 20.63
N ALA A 147 9.40 11.48 20.29
CA ALA A 147 10.01 12.51 21.12
C ALA A 147 9.38 12.59 22.53
N ALA A 148 8.07 12.38 22.63
CA ALA A 148 7.37 12.37 23.91
C ALA A 148 7.79 11.18 24.79
N VAL A 149 7.95 9.97 24.21
CA VAL A 149 8.44 8.78 24.91
C VAL A 149 9.88 8.98 25.37
N ASP A 150 10.75 9.44 24.47
CA ASP A 150 12.17 9.68 24.79
C ASP A 150 12.34 10.70 25.92
N ALA A 151 11.54 11.77 25.93
CA ALA A 151 11.55 12.78 26.98
C ALA A 151 11.04 12.23 28.33
N ALA A 152 10.05 11.33 28.32
CA ALA A 152 9.55 10.70 29.54
C ALA A 152 10.58 9.75 30.15
N GLU A 153 11.20 8.90 29.33
CA GLU A 153 12.25 7.96 29.75
C GLU A 153 13.49 8.69 30.30
N ALA A 154 13.90 9.80 29.65
CA ALA A 154 15.01 10.63 30.14
C ALA A 154 14.75 11.22 31.53
N LYS A 155 13.51 11.62 31.82
CA LYS A 155 13.11 12.11 33.16
C LYS A 155 13.10 11.03 34.22
N GLU A 156 12.73 9.81 33.87
CA GLU A 156 12.78 8.64 34.79
C GLU A 156 14.23 8.28 35.13
N THR A 157 15.12 8.29 34.16
CA THR A 157 16.55 7.94 34.36
C THR A 157 17.31 9.00 35.17
N ALA A 158 16.85 10.26 35.15
CA ALA A 158 17.46 11.38 35.90
C ALA A 158 17.00 11.50 37.36
N ARG A 159 16.11 10.61 37.84
CA ARG A 159 15.61 10.55 39.21
C ARG A 159 16.35 9.50 40.02
#